data_4d7d9fb19ff9e85a9fb9335650a468b5
#
_entry.id   4d7d9fb19ff9e85a9fb9335650a468b5
#
_cell.length_a   1.000
_cell.length_b   1.000
_cell.length_c   1.000
_cell.angle_alpha   90.00
_cell.angle_beta   90.00
_cell.angle_gamma   90.00
#
_symmetry.space_group_name_H-M   'P 1'
#
loop_
_entity.id
_entity.type
_entity.pdbx_description
1 polymer ?
#
loop_
_entity_poly.entity_id
_entity_poly.type
_entity_poly.pdbx_seq_one_letter_code
_entity_poly.pdbx_strand_id
1 'polypeptide(L)'
;MLKNYLKFLNILAAVLIISSCSEDDNYVPVVIETNNDIAQVAQNAFVDIDVLSNDSNVPESGSLSAANTQNGTVEVLDLNNTPNDPSDDLIRYSPNAVFVGEDTFQYEICDGSNNCSTGTVTVTVTPVSPVSLDLANMPYATLSEYNFFDGDLKELNPVYGVLPYDLNSPLFSDYAHKKRFIWMPEGTKANYNSDYTPLDFPLRSVIIKNFYYDNVQPSGATRIIETRLMYMTEEGWEFAKYVWNDEQTEATFTNAGSFTNVEWIENGIPKTVNYRIPSRNECFTCHNKFGTPVPIGPKPQNLNRDYTYTEGSMNQLQKWIEFGYLENNLPTNIVSTVKWDDESQDLELRVRSYIDINCAHCHSDESYCEYRPMRFGYQDNDDYVNMGVCVEPDTQINGTSFIVTPGNVDTSVLRFRVNSIEEANRMPIIGRTLKHEEGVRLIDEWINALNGVCE
;
A
#
# COMPACT_ATOMS: atom_id res chain seq x y z
N MET A 1 34.77 -109.75 24.96
CA MET A 1 34.79 -108.39 25.56
C MET A 1 35.08 -107.29 24.56
N LEU A 2 34.62 -107.37 23.32
CA LEU A 2 34.91 -106.35 22.30
C LEU A 2 33.64 -105.76 21.64
N LYS A 3 32.48 -106.09 22.11
CA LYS A 3 31.20 -105.61 21.52
C LYS A 3 30.51 -104.53 22.30
N ASN A 4 31.01 -104.15 23.48
CA ASN A 4 30.41 -103.07 24.31
C ASN A 4 31.10 -101.72 24.21
N TYR A 5 32.26 -101.68 23.60
CA TYR A 5 32.99 -100.36 23.40
C TYR A 5 32.51 -99.57 22.16
N LEU A 6 31.92 -100.27 21.20
CA LEU A 6 31.46 -99.56 19.98
C LEU A 6 30.09 -98.89 20.18
N LYS A 7 29.33 -99.23 21.23
CA LYS A 7 28.03 -98.55 21.49
C LYS A 7 28.20 -97.28 22.31
N PHE A 8 29.27 -97.11 23.04
CA PHE A 8 29.55 -95.88 23.80
C PHE A 8 30.15 -94.75 22.93
N LEU A 9 30.86 -95.07 21.84
CA LEU A 9 31.47 -94.14 20.96
C LEU A 9 30.45 -93.46 20.01
N ASN A 10 29.34 -94.11 19.70
CA ASN A 10 28.27 -93.59 18.86
C ASN A 10 27.28 -92.66 19.60
N ILE A 11 27.27 -92.73 20.96
CA ILE A 11 26.45 -91.82 21.77
C ILE A 11 27.14 -90.51 22.07
N LEU A 12 28.49 -90.49 22.08
CA LEU A 12 29.28 -89.27 22.32
C LEU A 12 29.43 -88.42 21.04
N ALA A 13 29.28 -89.00 19.84
CA ALA A 13 29.27 -88.31 18.57
C ALA A 13 27.93 -87.63 18.21
N ALA A 14 26.82 -88.07 18.86
CA ALA A 14 25.47 -87.56 18.62
C ALA A 14 25.09 -86.37 19.52
N VAL A 15 25.88 -86.02 20.54
CA VAL A 15 25.63 -84.91 21.48
C VAL A 15 26.42 -83.63 21.14
N LEU A 16 27.32 -83.70 20.15
CA LEU A 16 28.16 -82.58 19.73
C LEU A 16 27.68 -81.80 18.47
N ILE A 17 26.39 -82.08 18.00
CA ILE A 17 25.81 -81.39 16.82
C ILE A 17 24.55 -80.56 17.18
N ILE A 18 24.31 -80.23 18.45
CA ILE A 18 23.17 -79.41 18.85
C ILE A 18 23.68 -78.20 19.71
N SER A 19 24.69 -77.50 19.27
CA SER A 19 24.97 -76.17 19.63
C SER A 19 25.28 -75.36 18.34
N SER A 20 24.30 -75.39 17.42
CA SER A 20 24.17 -74.35 16.45
C SER A 20 23.59 -73.16 17.20
N CYS A 21 24.42 -72.16 17.41
CA CYS A 21 23.96 -70.82 17.80
C CYS A 21 22.84 -70.43 16.90
N SER A 22 21.64 -70.30 17.41
CA SER A 22 20.72 -69.34 16.94
C SER A 22 21.25 -67.98 17.54
N GLU A 23 22.09 -67.26 16.82
CA GLU A 23 22.06 -65.83 16.95
C GLU A 23 20.64 -65.46 16.59
N ASP A 24 19.79 -65.18 17.59
CA ASP A 24 18.65 -64.30 17.41
C ASP A 24 19.27 -62.96 17.05
N ASP A 25 19.53 -62.75 15.77
CA ASP A 25 19.63 -61.40 15.22
C ASP A 25 18.27 -60.77 15.51
N ASN A 26 18.17 -60.03 16.63
CA ASN A 26 17.12 -59.08 16.85
C ASN A 26 17.30 -57.99 15.79
N TYR A 27 16.98 -58.33 14.53
CA TYR A 27 16.83 -57.36 13.48
C TYR A 27 15.64 -56.47 13.89
N VAL A 28 15.94 -55.30 14.44
CA VAL A 28 14.98 -54.23 14.64
C VAL A 28 14.86 -53.55 13.26
N PRO A 29 13.72 -53.69 12.58
CA PRO A 29 13.54 -52.98 11.32
C PRO A 29 13.77 -51.50 11.56
N VAL A 30 14.64 -50.89 10.79
CA VAL A 30 14.79 -49.45 10.81
C VAL A 30 13.51 -48.87 10.21
N VAL A 31 12.77 -48.15 11.03
CA VAL A 31 11.50 -47.50 10.62
C VAL A 31 11.84 -46.13 10.04
N ILE A 32 11.34 -45.87 8.85
CA ILE A 32 11.39 -44.55 8.23
C ILE A 32 10.50 -43.62 9.06
N GLU A 33 11.03 -42.53 9.56
CA GLU A 33 10.30 -41.51 10.32
C GLU A 33 10.22 -40.21 9.50
N THR A 34 9.01 -39.87 9.06
CA THR A 34 8.75 -38.63 8.30
C THR A 34 8.27 -37.52 9.23
N ASN A 35 8.69 -36.33 8.95
CA ASN A 35 8.23 -35.09 9.60
C ASN A 35 7.46 -34.23 8.61
N ASN A 36 6.64 -33.29 9.14
CA ASN A 36 5.91 -32.37 8.29
C ASN A 36 6.82 -31.23 7.82
N ASP A 37 6.58 -30.77 6.60
CA ASP A 37 7.33 -29.70 5.94
C ASP A 37 6.48 -28.46 5.74
N ILE A 38 7.13 -27.32 5.66
CA ILE A 38 6.53 -26.05 5.28
C ILE A 38 7.35 -25.39 4.17
N ALA A 39 6.65 -24.80 3.20
CA ALA A 39 7.26 -24.07 2.13
C ALA A 39 6.46 -22.80 1.80
N GLN A 40 7.08 -21.88 1.10
CA GLN A 40 6.44 -20.67 0.61
C GLN A 40 6.79 -20.46 -0.86
N VAL A 41 5.82 -20.03 -1.65
CA VAL A 41 6.00 -19.73 -3.05
C VAL A 41 5.15 -18.51 -3.45
N ALA A 42 5.66 -17.71 -4.38
CA ALA A 42 4.87 -16.64 -4.98
C ALA A 42 3.87 -17.21 -6.00
N GLN A 43 2.71 -16.58 -6.15
CA GLN A 43 1.75 -16.90 -7.22
C GLN A 43 2.46 -16.91 -8.58
N ASN A 44 2.12 -17.85 -9.45
CA ASN A 44 2.73 -18.06 -10.79
C ASN A 44 4.22 -18.47 -10.78
N ALA A 45 4.79 -18.83 -9.63
CA ALA A 45 6.13 -19.43 -9.51
C ALA A 45 6.02 -20.90 -9.09
N PHE A 46 7.17 -21.56 -8.93
CA PHE A 46 7.26 -22.91 -8.34
C PHE A 46 8.29 -22.87 -7.21
N VAL A 47 8.22 -23.88 -6.34
CA VAL A 47 9.22 -24.13 -5.29
C VAL A 47 9.64 -25.59 -5.30
N ASP A 48 10.94 -25.83 -5.18
CA ASP A 48 11.53 -27.14 -5.00
C ASP A 48 11.77 -27.36 -3.50
N ILE A 49 11.20 -28.43 -2.95
CA ILE A 49 11.14 -28.72 -1.52
C ILE A 49 11.93 -29.99 -1.25
N ASP A 50 12.93 -29.90 -0.38
CA ASP A 50 13.67 -31.05 0.15
C ASP A 50 12.89 -31.61 1.35
N VAL A 51 11.88 -32.44 1.05
CA VAL A 51 10.98 -33.01 2.06
C VAL A 51 11.66 -34.07 2.95
N LEU A 52 12.82 -34.57 2.53
CA LEU A 52 13.55 -35.61 3.24
C LEU A 52 14.59 -35.05 4.21
N SER A 53 14.87 -33.74 4.17
CA SER A 53 15.94 -33.10 4.95
C SER A 53 15.72 -33.14 6.46
N ASN A 54 14.47 -33.22 6.91
CA ASN A 54 14.09 -33.30 8.32
C ASN A 54 13.61 -34.71 8.73
N ASP A 55 13.61 -35.68 7.80
CA ASP A 55 13.24 -37.06 8.02
C ASP A 55 14.38 -37.91 8.61
N SER A 56 14.07 -39.02 9.19
CA SER A 56 15.05 -39.94 9.75
C SER A 56 14.96 -41.32 9.09
N ASN A 57 16.13 -41.94 8.94
CA ASN A 57 16.26 -43.28 8.33
C ASN A 57 15.78 -43.30 6.87
N VAL A 58 16.05 -42.25 6.13
CA VAL A 58 15.77 -42.14 4.69
C VAL A 58 16.50 -43.28 3.96
N PRO A 59 15.82 -44.13 3.16
CA PRO A 59 16.45 -45.24 2.48
C PRO A 59 17.27 -44.79 1.27
N GLU A 60 18.46 -45.43 1.07
CA GLU A 60 19.29 -45.27 -0.14
C GLU A 60 18.74 -46.06 -1.35
N SER A 61 17.66 -46.87 -1.14
CA SER A 61 16.98 -47.59 -2.22
C SER A 61 15.49 -47.67 -1.92
N GLY A 62 14.68 -47.29 -2.87
CA GLY A 62 13.23 -47.19 -2.71
C GLY A 62 12.56 -46.25 -3.68
N SER A 63 11.54 -45.54 -3.20
CA SER A 63 10.83 -44.57 -4.03
C SER A 63 10.25 -43.42 -3.20
N LEU A 64 10.29 -42.22 -3.74
CA LEU A 64 9.53 -41.04 -3.29
C LEU A 64 8.33 -40.84 -4.21
N SER A 65 7.16 -40.57 -3.67
CA SER A 65 5.96 -40.25 -4.45
C SER A 65 5.13 -39.16 -3.76
N ALA A 66 4.37 -38.42 -4.53
CA ALA A 66 3.44 -37.42 -4.03
C ALA A 66 2.24 -37.30 -4.98
N ALA A 67 1.09 -36.91 -4.46
CA ALA A 67 -0.11 -36.65 -5.25
C ALA A 67 -0.33 -35.17 -5.48
N ASN A 68 -0.92 -34.81 -6.64
CA ASN A 68 -1.34 -33.44 -6.90
C ASN A 68 -2.40 -32.98 -5.90
N THR A 69 -2.37 -31.70 -5.57
CA THR A 69 -3.39 -31.05 -4.76
C THR A 69 -4.55 -30.53 -5.63
N GLN A 70 -5.57 -29.96 -4.97
CA GLN A 70 -6.66 -29.27 -5.68
C GLN A 70 -6.18 -27.93 -6.29
N ASN A 71 -5.20 -27.28 -5.65
CA ASN A 71 -4.80 -25.92 -5.94
C ASN A 71 -3.42 -25.82 -6.61
N GLY A 72 -2.78 -26.96 -6.89
CA GLY A 72 -1.46 -27.00 -7.54
C GLY A 72 -1.13 -28.36 -8.13
N THR A 73 0.01 -28.43 -8.82
CA THR A 73 0.62 -29.66 -9.31
C THR A 73 1.86 -29.97 -8.50
N VAL A 74 2.10 -31.28 -8.30
CA VAL A 74 3.24 -31.80 -7.53
C VAL A 74 4.02 -32.77 -8.44
N GLU A 75 5.34 -32.59 -8.52
CA GLU A 75 6.24 -33.41 -9.34
C GLU A 75 7.45 -33.83 -8.50
N VAL A 76 7.80 -35.11 -8.52
CA VAL A 76 9.06 -35.59 -7.93
C VAL A 76 10.20 -35.37 -8.94
N LEU A 77 11.27 -34.74 -8.48
CA LEU A 77 12.46 -34.42 -9.29
C LEU A 77 13.60 -35.36 -8.88
N ASP A 78 13.96 -36.31 -9.74
CA ASP A 78 15.17 -37.12 -9.64
C ASP A 78 16.36 -36.31 -10.14
N LEU A 79 17.15 -35.72 -9.24
CA LEU A 79 18.21 -34.77 -9.59
C LEU A 79 19.45 -35.44 -10.22
N ASN A 80 19.76 -36.67 -9.86
CA ASN A 80 20.98 -37.36 -10.25
C ASN A 80 20.77 -38.51 -11.24
N ASN A 81 19.54 -38.72 -11.74
CA ASN A 81 19.14 -39.85 -12.54
C ASN A 81 19.37 -41.22 -11.80
N THR A 82 18.96 -41.26 -10.56
CA THR A 82 19.07 -42.40 -9.65
C THR A 82 17.67 -42.95 -9.32
N PRO A 83 16.91 -43.52 -10.26
CA PRO A 83 15.46 -43.74 -10.18
C PRO A 83 14.99 -44.70 -9.05
N ASN A 84 15.90 -45.31 -8.33
CA ASN A 84 15.63 -46.17 -7.18
C ASN A 84 16.30 -45.67 -5.88
N ASP A 85 16.91 -44.47 -5.88
CA ASP A 85 17.49 -43.85 -4.71
C ASP A 85 16.74 -42.54 -4.43
N PRO A 86 15.75 -42.55 -3.53
CA PRO A 86 14.95 -41.36 -3.22
C PRO A 86 15.70 -40.36 -2.34
N SER A 87 16.88 -40.68 -1.84
CA SER A 87 17.58 -39.83 -0.84
C SER A 87 18.07 -38.47 -1.37
N ASP A 88 18.16 -38.31 -2.70
CA ASP A 88 18.56 -37.10 -3.39
C ASP A 88 17.41 -36.43 -4.19
N ASP A 89 16.16 -36.96 -4.05
CA ASP A 89 15.00 -36.42 -4.75
C ASP A 89 14.44 -35.18 -4.05
N LEU A 90 13.87 -34.29 -4.85
CA LEU A 90 13.09 -33.14 -4.38
C LEU A 90 11.64 -33.23 -4.86
N ILE A 91 10.77 -32.48 -4.22
CA ILE A 91 9.39 -32.30 -4.68
C ILE A 91 9.20 -30.87 -5.17
N ARG A 92 8.81 -30.70 -6.44
CA ARG A 92 8.39 -29.43 -7.00
C ARG A 92 6.90 -29.24 -6.80
N TYR A 93 6.52 -28.11 -6.20
CA TYR A 93 5.14 -27.64 -6.14
C TYR A 93 4.96 -26.41 -7.04
N SER A 94 3.91 -26.43 -7.87
CA SER A 94 3.52 -25.32 -8.75
C SER A 94 2.05 -25.00 -8.51
N PRO A 95 1.71 -23.83 -7.93
CA PRO A 95 0.33 -23.45 -7.69
C PRO A 95 -0.44 -23.18 -9.00
N ASN A 96 -1.76 -23.39 -8.97
CA ASN A 96 -2.64 -22.94 -10.05
C ASN A 96 -2.59 -21.39 -10.17
N ALA A 97 -2.70 -20.87 -11.38
CA ALA A 97 -2.41 -19.46 -11.71
C ALA A 97 -3.16 -18.40 -10.88
N VAL A 98 -4.35 -18.72 -10.35
CA VAL A 98 -5.16 -17.77 -9.55
C VAL A 98 -5.18 -18.11 -8.06
N PHE A 99 -4.52 -19.19 -7.65
CA PHE A 99 -4.57 -19.63 -6.27
C PHE A 99 -3.64 -18.79 -5.38
N VAL A 100 -4.13 -18.42 -4.21
CA VAL A 100 -3.43 -17.74 -3.12
C VAL A 100 -3.95 -18.31 -1.80
N GLY A 101 -3.06 -18.53 -0.85
CA GLY A 101 -3.39 -19.10 0.45
C GLY A 101 -2.60 -20.38 0.74
N GLU A 102 -3.07 -21.16 1.71
CA GLU A 102 -2.43 -22.41 2.07
C GLU A 102 -2.96 -23.58 1.24
N ASP A 103 -2.04 -24.41 0.74
CA ASP A 103 -2.33 -25.69 0.11
C ASP A 103 -1.54 -26.80 0.81
N THR A 104 -2.06 -28.02 0.81
CA THR A 104 -1.41 -29.14 1.47
C THR A 104 -1.41 -30.36 0.58
N PHE A 105 -0.32 -31.14 0.62
CA PHE A 105 -0.24 -32.45 0.00
C PHE A 105 0.53 -33.40 0.90
N GLN A 106 0.39 -34.71 0.62
CA GLN A 106 1.15 -35.77 1.27
C GLN A 106 2.20 -36.31 0.30
N TYR A 107 3.37 -36.63 0.84
CA TYR A 107 4.36 -37.44 0.16
C TYR A 107 4.49 -38.76 0.89
N GLU A 108 4.88 -39.81 0.16
CA GLU A 108 5.15 -41.15 0.68
C GLU A 108 6.55 -41.56 0.25
N ILE A 109 7.35 -41.99 1.23
CA ILE A 109 8.68 -42.57 1.02
C ILE A 109 8.66 -44.04 1.42
N CYS A 110 9.12 -44.91 0.51
CA CYS A 110 9.18 -46.34 0.71
C CYS A 110 10.60 -46.89 0.54
N ASP A 111 10.98 -47.89 1.32
CA ASP A 111 12.22 -48.65 1.10
C ASP A 111 12.07 -49.69 -0.02
N GLY A 112 13.15 -50.35 -0.41
CA GLY A 112 13.16 -51.41 -1.42
C GLY A 112 12.35 -52.67 -1.04
N SER A 113 11.82 -52.75 0.18
CA SER A 113 10.95 -53.82 0.68
C SER A 113 9.48 -53.37 0.79
N ASN A 114 9.14 -52.18 0.31
CA ASN A 114 7.83 -51.50 0.41
C ASN A 114 7.37 -51.23 1.85
N ASN A 115 8.29 -50.98 2.77
CA ASN A 115 7.95 -50.34 4.03
C ASN A 115 7.90 -48.85 3.81
N CYS A 116 6.76 -48.20 4.04
CA CYS A 116 6.50 -46.81 3.69
C CYS A 116 6.18 -45.95 4.91
N SER A 117 6.53 -44.67 4.83
CA SER A 117 6.10 -43.63 5.74
C SER A 117 5.56 -42.42 4.95
N THR A 118 4.66 -41.66 5.56
CA THR A 118 3.98 -40.55 4.90
C THR A 118 4.19 -39.26 5.70
N GLY A 119 4.66 -38.20 5.02
CA GLY A 119 4.75 -36.83 5.56
C GLY A 119 3.73 -35.92 4.90
N THR A 120 3.51 -34.76 5.52
CA THR A 120 2.62 -33.71 5.00
C THR A 120 3.40 -32.45 4.73
N VAL A 121 3.22 -31.88 3.55
CA VAL A 121 3.78 -30.56 3.17
C VAL A 121 2.67 -29.53 3.20
N THR A 122 2.91 -28.40 3.87
CA THR A 122 2.05 -27.22 3.81
C THR A 122 2.77 -26.13 3.03
N VAL A 123 2.18 -25.65 1.93
CA VAL A 123 2.73 -24.59 1.09
C VAL A 123 1.87 -23.34 1.20
N THR A 124 2.49 -22.22 1.59
CA THR A 124 1.83 -20.90 1.57
C THR A 124 2.11 -20.22 0.23
N VAL A 125 1.07 -20.01 -0.58
CA VAL A 125 1.13 -19.27 -1.83
C VAL A 125 0.82 -17.80 -1.57
N THR A 126 1.79 -16.92 -1.81
CA THR A 126 1.66 -15.49 -1.60
C THR A 126 1.22 -14.79 -2.88
N PRO A 127 0.31 -13.79 -2.81
CA PRO A 127 -0.12 -13.04 -3.98
C PRO A 127 1.02 -12.18 -4.55
N VAL A 128 1.00 -11.95 -5.86
CA VAL A 128 1.91 -11.05 -6.58
C VAL A 128 1.11 -9.90 -7.17
N SER A 129 1.65 -8.68 -7.05
CA SER A 129 1.01 -7.52 -7.67
C SER A 129 1.03 -7.61 -9.20
N PRO A 130 -0.12 -7.50 -9.88
CA PRO A 130 -0.18 -7.49 -11.33
C PRO A 130 0.18 -6.13 -11.94
N VAL A 131 0.54 -5.14 -11.12
CA VAL A 131 0.87 -3.80 -11.58
C VAL A 131 2.04 -3.83 -12.56
N SER A 132 1.81 -3.25 -13.73
CA SER A 132 2.83 -3.07 -14.77
C SER A 132 3.40 -1.67 -14.69
N LEU A 133 4.70 -1.55 -14.43
CA LEU A 133 5.39 -0.26 -14.35
C LEU A 133 6.80 -0.34 -14.91
N ASP A 134 6.96 0.24 -16.11
CA ASP A 134 8.25 0.41 -16.77
C ASP A 134 8.52 1.91 -16.95
N LEU A 135 9.44 2.46 -16.16
CA LEU A 135 9.78 3.90 -16.18
C LEU A 135 10.25 4.38 -17.55
N ALA A 136 10.85 3.51 -18.39
CA ALA A 136 11.30 3.89 -19.72
C ALA A 136 10.14 4.19 -20.69
N ASN A 137 8.96 3.62 -20.43
CA ASN A 137 7.76 3.77 -21.23
C ASN A 137 6.68 4.66 -20.58
N MET A 138 6.95 5.20 -19.40
CA MET A 138 6.01 6.09 -18.70
C MET A 138 6.08 7.52 -19.21
N PRO A 139 4.95 8.24 -19.17
CA PRO A 139 3.61 7.77 -18.80
C PRO A 139 2.95 6.97 -19.92
N TYR A 140 2.23 5.89 -19.59
CA TYR A 140 1.47 5.09 -20.55
C TYR A 140 0.33 5.89 -21.19
N ALA A 141 -0.18 5.44 -22.35
CA ALA A 141 -1.21 6.15 -23.08
C ALA A 141 -2.56 6.12 -22.34
N THR A 142 -2.86 5.02 -21.67
CA THR A 142 -4.11 4.83 -20.93
C THR A 142 -3.86 4.37 -19.49
N LEU A 143 -4.85 4.63 -18.61
CA LEU A 143 -4.76 4.27 -17.19
C LEU A 143 -4.80 2.75 -16.99
N SER A 144 -5.55 2.03 -17.81
CA SER A 144 -5.68 0.57 -17.70
C SER A 144 -4.36 -0.18 -17.91
N GLU A 145 -3.41 0.38 -18.67
CA GLU A 145 -2.10 -0.25 -18.94
C GLU A 145 -1.26 -0.48 -17.67
N TYR A 146 -1.54 0.24 -16.58
CA TYR A 146 -0.86 0.05 -15.30
C TYR A 146 -1.35 -1.15 -14.50
N ASN A 147 -2.55 -1.66 -14.78
CA ASN A 147 -3.21 -2.72 -14.00
C ASN A 147 -3.36 -2.38 -12.50
N PHE A 148 -3.64 -1.11 -12.17
CA PHE A 148 -3.87 -0.72 -10.76
C PHE A 148 -5.18 -1.23 -10.20
N PHE A 149 -6.17 -1.47 -11.05
CA PHE A 149 -7.55 -1.79 -10.65
C PHE A 149 -8.06 -3.03 -11.37
N ASP A 150 -8.84 -3.83 -10.66
CA ASP A 150 -9.48 -5.05 -11.17
C ASP A 150 -10.95 -4.81 -11.54
N GLY A 151 -11.45 -5.56 -12.52
CA GLY A 151 -12.83 -5.45 -13.02
C GLY A 151 -13.06 -4.19 -13.84
N ASP A 152 -14.28 -3.61 -13.72
CA ASP A 152 -14.60 -2.35 -14.40
C ASP A 152 -13.74 -1.22 -13.82
N LEU A 153 -12.97 -0.55 -14.68
CA LEU A 153 -11.99 0.47 -14.25
C LEU A 153 -12.62 1.57 -13.37
N LYS A 154 -13.87 1.97 -13.64
CA LYS A 154 -14.61 2.99 -12.89
C LYS A 154 -14.88 2.64 -11.42
N GLU A 155 -14.89 1.36 -11.07
CA GLU A 155 -15.12 0.92 -9.69
C GLU A 155 -13.89 1.19 -8.81
N LEU A 156 -12.71 1.36 -9.43
CA LEU A 156 -11.44 1.61 -8.76
C LEU A 156 -11.16 0.56 -7.67
N ASN A 157 -11.46 -0.72 -7.94
CA ASN A 157 -11.15 -1.83 -7.05
C ASN A 157 -9.65 -2.11 -7.12
N PRO A 158 -8.87 -1.86 -6.05
CA PRO A 158 -7.43 -2.00 -6.12
C PRO A 158 -7.02 -3.46 -6.22
N VAL A 159 -6.04 -3.76 -7.09
CA VAL A 159 -5.38 -5.06 -7.13
C VAL A 159 -4.44 -5.22 -5.93
N TYR A 160 -3.98 -6.45 -5.69
CA TYR A 160 -2.97 -6.70 -4.65
C TYR A 160 -1.74 -5.79 -4.85
N GLY A 161 -1.27 -5.20 -3.78
CA GLY A 161 -0.17 -4.23 -3.80
C GLY A 161 -0.61 -2.77 -3.94
N VAL A 162 -1.84 -2.50 -4.37
CA VAL A 162 -2.38 -1.13 -4.44
C VAL A 162 -3.19 -0.84 -3.19
N LEU A 163 -2.59 -0.13 -2.21
CA LEU A 163 -3.24 0.14 -0.93
C LEU A 163 -4.04 1.43 -0.97
N PRO A 164 -5.33 1.42 -0.59
CA PRO A 164 -6.10 2.63 -0.39
C PRO A 164 -5.65 3.36 0.87
N TYR A 165 -5.72 4.70 0.82
CA TYR A 165 -5.49 5.55 1.99
C TYR A 165 -6.30 6.85 1.91
N ASP A 166 -6.43 7.55 3.04
CA ASP A 166 -7.03 8.87 3.10
C ASP A 166 -6.25 9.80 4.05
N LEU A 167 -6.59 11.07 4.06
CA LEU A 167 -5.95 12.10 4.88
C LEU A 167 -6.88 12.50 6.02
N ASN A 168 -6.30 12.90 7.15
CA ASN A 168 -7.05 13.50 8.26
C ASN A 168 -7.88 14.70 7.80
N SER A 169 -7.22 15.62 7.09
CA SER A 169 -7.88 16.76 6.46
C SER A 169 -7.60 16.75 4.96
N PRO A 170 -8.61 16.57 4.09
CA PRO A 170 -8.42 16.56 2.64
C PRO A 170 -8.31 17.99 2.08
N LEU A 171 -7.43 18.15 1.06
CA LEU A 171 -7.35 19.37 0.27
C LEU A 171 -8.66 19.62 -0.49
N PHE A 172 -9.17 20.85 -0.43
CA PHE A 172 -10.35 21.26 -1.20
C PHE A 172 -10.05 21.37 -2.70
N SER A 173 -10.95 20.89 -3.53
CA SER A 173 -10.94 21.05 -4.99
C SER A 173 -12.36 20.97 -5.53
N ASP A 174 -13.06 22.10 -5.51
CA ASP A 174 -14.38 22.28 -6.11
C ASP A 174 -15.42 21.22 -5.69
N TYR A 175 -15.38 20.76 -4.44
CA TYR A 175 -16.24 19.70 -3.88
C TYR A 175 -16.04 18.30 -4.51
N ALA A 176 -15.09 18.11 -5.44
CA ALA A 176 -14.79 16.77 -5.92
C ALA A 176 -14.33 15.87 -4.78
N HIS A 177 -14.91 14.68 -4.70
CA HIS A 177 -14.43 13.61 -3.82
C HIS A 177 -13.09 13.05 -4.32
N LYS A 178 -12.37 12.35 -3.46
CA LYS A 178 -11.06 11.76 -3.79
C LYS A 178 -10.99 10.32 -3.29
N LYS A 179 -10.58 9.40 -4.18
CA LYS A 179 -10.02 8.09 -3.79
C LYS A 179 -8.51 8.12 -4.00
N ARG A 180 -7.74 7.67 -3.02
CA ARG A 180 -6.28 7.71 -3.03
C ARG A 180 -5.73 6.32 -2.83
N PHE A 181 -4.65 6.02 -3.56
CA PHE A 181 -3.95 4.75 -3.42
C PHE A 181 -2.44 4.97 -3.50
N ILE A 182 -1.71 4.03 -2.95
CA ILE A 182 -0.26 3.93 -3.05
C ILE A 182 0.11 2.55 -3.57
N TRP A 183 1.09 2.49 -4.46
CA TRP A 183 1.75 1.27 -4.87
C TRP A 183 3.26 1.46 -4.80
N MET A 184 3.96 0.44 -4.34
CA MET A 184 5.42 0.35 -4.36
C MET A 184 5.86 -1.02 -4.86
N PRO A 185 7.06 -1.14 -5.48
CA PRO A 185 7.60 -2.42 -5.87
C PRO A 185 7.76 -3.35 -4.68
N GLU A 186 7.54 -4.64 -4.90
CA GLU A 186 7.72 -5.67 -3.89
C GLU A 186 9.11 -5.61 -3.25
N GLY A 187 9.18 -5.81 -1.95
CA GLY A 187 10.43 -5.79 -1.18
C GLY A 187 11.00 -4.38 -0.93
N THR A 188 10.35 -3.32 -1.42
CA THR A 188 10.77 -1.93 -1.15
C THR A 188 9.87 -1.30 -0.10
N LYS A 189 10.44 -0.35 0.67
CA LYS A 189 9.74 0.32 1.75
C LYS A 189 10.00 1.81 1.74
N ALA A 190 9.00 2.58 2.13
CA ALA A 190 9.18 3.98 2.47
C ALA A 190 9.81 4.13 3.86
N ASN A 191 10.49 5.26 4.08
CA ASN A 191 11.10 5.60 5.36
C ASN A 191 10.41 6.81 5.98
N TYR A 192 10.30 6.78 7.31
CA TYR A 192 9.92 7.94 8.09
C TYR A 192 11.09 8.94 8.16
N ASN A 193 10.81 10.20 7.94
CA ASN A 193 11.76 11.29 8.05
C ASN A 193 11.33 12.28 9.15
N SER A 194 10.12 12.78 9.07
CA SER A 194 9.51 13.64 10.10
C SER A 194 7.97 13.52 10.06
N ASP A 195 7.29 14.05 11.05
CA ASP A 195 5.82 14.09 11.06
C ASP A 195 5.27 14.97 9.92
N TYR A 196 6.02 15.99 9.51
CA TYR A 196 5.57 17.11 8.70
C TYR A 196 6.00 17.06 7.23
N THR A 197 6.89 16.14 6.87
CA THR A 197 7.33 15.92 5.48
C THR A 197 6.72 14.66 4.91
N PRO A 198 6.55 14.54 3.59
CA PRO A 198 6.22 13.26 2.98
C PRO A 198 7.21 12.17 3.41
N LEU A 199 6.75 10.94 3.48
CA LEU A 199 7.63 9.78 3.66
C LEU A 199 8.67 9.74 2.52
N ASP A 200 9.86 9.20 2.79
CA ASP A 200 10.86 8.94 1.76
C ASP A 200 10.46 7.67 1.00
N PHE A 201 9.88 7.85 -0.18
CA PHE A 201 9.38 6.77 -1.03
C PHE A 201 10.50 6.19 -1.91
N PRO A 202 10.55 4.86 -2.07
CA PRO A 202 11.53 4.21 -2.94
C PRO A 202 11.26 4.49 -4.43
N LEU A 203 12.30 4.26 -5.26
CA LEU A 203 12.20 4.31 -6.72
C LEU A 203 11.01 3.47 -7.22
N ARG A 204 10.31 3.95 -8.24
CA ARG A 204 9.10 3.36 -8.84
C ARG A 204 7.84 3.39 -7.97
N SER A 205 7.85 4.05 -6.80
CA SER A 205 6.61 4.29 -6.05
C SER A 205 5.62 5.11 -6.86
N VAL A 206 4.33 4.80 -6.75
CA VAL A 206 3.25 5.53 -7.43
C VAL A 206 2.17 5.94 -6.44
N ILE A 207 1.91 7.24 -6.37
CA ILE A 207 0.78 7.82 -5.64
C ILE A 207 -0.34 8.06 -6.65
N ILE A 208 -1.51 7.49 -6.41
CA ILE A 208 -2.67 7.55 -7.31
C ILE A 208 -3.77 8.35 -6.64
N LYS A 209 -4.33 9.34 -7.34
CA LYS A 209 -5.39 10.19 -6.81
C LYS A 209 -6.49 10.39 -7.87
N ASN A 210 -7.68 9.85 -7.58
CA ASN A 210 -8.85 9.97 -8.43
C ASN A 210 -9.75 11.08 -7.91
N PHE A 211 -10.31 11.91 -8.83
CA PHE A 211 -11.24 12.98 -8.53
C PHE A 211 -12.59 12.64 -9.15
N TYR A 212 -13.65 12.65 -8.36
CA TYR A 212 -14.98 12.24 -8.80
C TYR A 212 -16.09 13.02 -8.10
N TYR A 213 -17.28 12.96 -8.68
CA TYR A 213 -18.51 13.45 -8.10
C TYR A 213 -19.54 12.33 -8.05
N ASP A 214 -20.34 12.31 -7.01
CA ASP A 214 -21.50 11.42 -6.89
C ASP A 214 -22.78 12.15 -7.32
N ASN A 215 -23.83 11.38 -7.64
CA ASN A 215 -25.15 11.92 -8.05
C ASN A 215 -25.08 12.90 -9.22
N VAL A 216 -24.19 12.66 -10.20
CA VAL A 216 -24.01 13.52 -11.38
C VAL A 216 -25.21 13.39 -12.32
N GLN A 217 -25.73 14.54 -12.72
CA GLN A 217 -26.94 14.61 -13.56
C GLN A 217 -26.63 14.43 -15.05
N PRO A 218 -27.55 13.85 -15.88
CA PRO A 218 -28.91 13.42 -15.50
C PRO A 218 -29.00 12.00 -14.91
N SER A 219 -27.94 11.20 -14.95
CA SER A 219 -27.96 9.76 -14.61
C SER A 219 -28.06 9.48 -13.10
N GLY A 220 -27.62 10.40 -12.26
CA GLY A 220 -27.46 10.18 -10.82
C GLY A 220 -26.28 9.26 -10.46
N ALA A 221 -25.43 8.91 -11.43
CA ALA A 221 -24.28 8.04 -11.23
C ALA A 221 -23.06 8.81 -10.70
N THR A 222 -22.08 8.07 -10.17
CA THR A 222 -20.72 8.58 -9.92
C THR A 222 -20.00 8.83 -11.25
N ARG A 223 -19.33 9.97 -11.38
CA ARG A 223 -18.49 10.31 -12.53
C ARG A 223 -17.08 10.67 -12.07
N ILE A 224 -16.11 9.89 -12.51
CA ILE A 224 -14.69 10.20 -12.33
C ILE A 224 -14.28 11.19 -13.39
N ILE A 225 -13.60 12.25 -13.00
CA ILE A 225 -13.17 13.33 -13.89
C ILE A 225 -11.75 13.10 -14.37
N GLU A 226 -10.84 12.85 -13.43
CA GLU A 226 -9.42 12.66 -13.72
C GLU A 226 -8.76 11.74 -12.68
N THR A 227 -7.71 11.06 -13.10
CA THR A 227 -6.76 10.35 -12.24
C THR A 227 -5.41 10.99 -12.39
N ARG A 228 -4.79 11.38 -11.28
CA ARG A 228 -3.43 11.93 -11.25
C ARG A 228 -2.50 10.91 -10.61
N LEU A 229 -1.36 10.70 -11.25
CA LEU A 229 -0.27 9.91 -10.73
C LEU A 229 0.91 10.82 -10.38
N MET A 230 1.56 10.55 -9.26
CA MET A 230 2.94 10.95 -9.03
C MET A 230 3.75 9.67 -8.93
N TYR A 231 4.84 9.56 -9.68
CA TYR A 231 5.69 8.38 -9.69
C TYR A 231 7.16 8.77 -9.49
N MET A 232 7.88 7.96 -8.71
CA MET A 232 9.27 8.22 -8.34
C MET A 232 10.21 7.67 -9.41
N THR A 233 11.02 8.55 -10.00
CA THR A 233 12.10 8.23 -10.94
C THR A 233 13.46 8.46 -10.28
N GLU A 234 14.55 8.17 -10.99
CA GLU A 234 15.92 8.45 -10.52
C GLU A 234 16.17 9.97 -10.36
N GLU A 235 15.45 10.82 -11.12
CA GLU A 235 15.53 12.27 -11.05
C GLU A 235 14.54 12.88 -10.03
N GLY A 236 13.73 12.07 -9.36
CA GLY A 236 12.71 12.49 -8.41
C GLY A 236 11.28 12.23 -8.90
N TRP A 237 10.32 12.92 -8.29
CA TRP A 237 8.92 12.75 -8.60
C TRP A 237 8.53 13.35 -9.95
N GLU A 238 7.75 12.61 -10.72
CA GLU A 238 7.15 13.03 -11.98
C GLU A 238 5.62 12.95 -11.91
N PHE A 239 4.95 13.65 -12.86
CA PHE A 239 3.49 13.72 -12.93
C PHE A 239 2.97 13.06 -14.19
N ALA A 240 1.88 12.29 -14.05
CA ALA A 240 1.03 11.89 -15.15
C ALA A 240 -0.43 12.15 -14.80
N LYS A 241 -1.21 12.62 -15.76
CA LYS A 241 -2.62 12.92 -15.58
C LYS A 241 -3.45 12.27 -16.67
N TYR A 242 -4.52 11.61 -16.26
CA TYR A 242 -5.44 10.85 -17.10
C TYR A 242 -6.84 11.47 -17.01
N VAL A 243 -7.41 11.81 -18.14
CA VAL A 243 -8.78 12.35 -18.23
C VAL A 243 -9.72 11.22 -18.64
N TRP A 244 -10.77 11.02 -17.87
CA TRP A 244 -11.75 9.96 -18.11
C TRP A 244 -12.67 10.30 -19.28
N ASN A 245 -13.00 9.28 -20.07
CA ASN A 245 -14.04 9.37 -21.10
C ASN A 245 -15.44 9.43 -20.47
N ASP A 246 -16.42 9.88 -21.23
CA ASP A 246 -17.81 10.02 -20.74
C ASP A 246 -18.45 8.67 -20.42
N GLU A 247 -18.06 7.60 -21.09
CA GLU A 247 -18.51 6.22 -20.86
C GLU A 247 -17.96 5.62 -19.56
N GLN A 248 -16.99 6.27 -18.94
CA GLN A 248 -16.33 5.82 -17.69
C GLN A 248 -15.67 4.45 -17.83
N THR A 249 -15.14 4.13 -19.01
CA THR A 249 -14.49 2.86 -19.32
C THR A 249 -12.97 2.97 -19.36
N GLU A 250 -12.45 4.20 -19.61
CA GLU A 250 -11.00 4.42 -19.75
C GLU A 250 -10.64 5.88 -19.45
N ALA A 251 -9.38 6.09 -19.04
CA ALA A 251 -8.79 7.41 -18.90
C ALA A 251 -7.52 7.54 -19.72
N THR A 252 -7.40 8.64 -20.46
CA THR A 252 -6.31 8.88 -21.42
C THR A 252 -5.33 9.91 -20.89
N PHE A 253 -4.04 9.65 -21.08
CA PHE A 253 -2.96 10.56 -20.70
C PHE A 253 -3.00 11.87 -21.48
N THR A 254 -2.78 12.99 -20.77
CA THR A 254 -2.61 14.31 -21.38
C THR A 254 -1.83 15.27 -20.49
N ASN A 255 -0.95 16.05 -21.07
CA ASN A 255 -0.27 17.16 -20.38
C ASN A 255 -1.05 18.48 -20.44
N ALA A 256 -2.04 18.57 -21.33
CA ALA A 256 -2.82 19.81 -21.52
C ALA A 256 -3.85 20.00 -20.40
N GLY A 257 -4.03 21.24 -19.97
CA GLY A 257 -5.16 21.62 -19.11
C GLY A 257 -6.47 21.62 -19.90
N SER A 258 -7.57 21.39 -19.22
CA SER A 258 -8.92 21.43 -19.81
C SER A 258 -9.97 21.80 -18.76
N PHE A 259 -11.22 21.93 -19.20
CA PHE A 259 -12.36 22.15 -18.33
C PHE A 259 -13.46 21.14 -18.67
N THR A 260 -14.22 20.77 -17.64
CA THR A 260 -15.44 19.95 -17.83
C THR A 260 -16.55 20.47 -16.92
N ASN A 261 -17.75 20.56 -17.47
CA ASN A 261 -18.93 20.92 -16.68
C ASN A 261 -19.44 19.70 -15.93
N VAL A 262 -19.72 19.88 -14.65
CA VAL A 262 -20.31 18.86 -13.79
C VAL A 262 -21.52 19.48 -13.09
N GLU A 263 -22.66 18.80 -13.18
CA GLU A 263 -23.87 19.10 -12.42
C GLU A 263 -24.17 17.93 -11.52
N TRP A 264 -24.32 18.17 -10.22
CA TRP A 264 -24.57 17.09 -9.26
C TRP A 264 -25.56 17.52 -8.18
N ILE A 265 -26.08 16.56 -7.46
CA ILE A 265 -26.95 16.82 -6.30
C ILE A 265 -26.18 16.45 -5.03
N GLU A 266 -25.99 17.42 -4.15
CA GLU A 266 -25.36 17.21 -2.85
C GLU A 266 -26.34 17.60 -1.73
N ASN A 267 -26.66 16.66 -0.84
CA ASN A 267 -27.64 16.87 0.23
C ASN A 267 -29.00 17.40 -0.26
N GLY A 268 -29.43 16.94 -1.44
CA GLY A 268 -30.68 17.38 -2.07
C GLY A 268 -30.60 18.74 -2.78
N ILE A 269 -29.45 19.38 -2.82
CA ILE A 269 -29.23 20.71 -3.43
C ILE A 269 -28.49 20.53 -4.76
N PRO A 270 -29.04 21.01 -5.89
CA PRO A 270 -28.35 21.04 -7.17
C PRO A 270 -27.13 21.97 -7.10
N LYS A 271 -25.99 21.48 -7.55
CA LYS A 271 -24.74 22.22 -7.66
C LYS A 271 -24.17 22.07 -9.07
N THR A 272 -23.37 23.04 -9.50
CA THR A 272 -22.68 23.03 -10.79
C THR A 272 -21.28 23.61 -10.65
N VAL A 273 -20.37 23.12 -11.47
CA VAL A 273 -19.01 23.63 -11.59
C VAL A 273 -18.51 23.47 -13.01
N ASN A 274 -17.73 24.43 -13.47
CA ASN A 274 -16.84 24.26 -14.61
C ASN A 274 -15.48 23.81 -14.05
N TYR A 275 -15.36 22.48 -13.80
CA TYR A 275 -14.20 21.90 -13.15
C TYR A 275 -12.93 22.09 -14.00
N ARG A 276 -11.88 22.68 -13.41
CA ARG A 276 -10.58 22.87 -14.07
C ARG A 276 -9.71 21.64 -13.87
N ILE A 277 -9.41 20.96 -14.94
CA ILE A 277 -8.38 19.93 -15.00
C ILE A 277 -7.05 20.63 -15.29
N PRO A 278 -6.07 20.64 -14.37
CA PRO A 278 -4.83 21.42 -14.53
C PRO A 278 -3.91 20.81 -15.60
N SER A 279 -3.08 21.65 -16.23
CA SER A 279 -1.97 21.18 -17.05
C SER A 279 -0.81 20.65 -16.18
N ARG A 280 0.15 19.89 -16.77
CA ARG A 280 1.34 19.41 -16.06
C ARG A 280 2.12 20.54 -15.39
N ASN A 281 2.29 21.69 -16.06
CA ASN A 281 3.02 22.84 -15.49
C ASN A 281 2.31 23.43 -14.26
N GLU A 282 0.98 23.39 -14.22
CA GLU A 282 0.21 23.84 -13.06
C GLU A 282 0.34 22.89 -11.86
N CYS A 283 0.60 21.60 -12.09
CA CYS A 283 0.91 20.67 -10.99
C CYS A 283 2.19 21.13 -10.26
N PHE A 284 3.22 21.54 -10.99
CA PHE A 284 4.48 21.96 -10.42
C PHE A 284 4.37 23.25 -9.58
N THR A 285 3.38 24.11 -9.82
CA THR A 285 3.16 25.30 -8.99
C THR A 285 2.89 24.96 -7.52
N CYS A 286 2.13 23.88 -7.27
CA CYS A 286 1.78 23.44 -5.92
C CYS A 286 2.74 22.37 -5.40
N HIS A 287 3.13 21.43 -6.27
CA HIS A 287 4.02 20.31 -5.94
C HIS A 287 5.49 20.68 -6.13
N ASN A 288 5.94 21.78 -5.51
CA ASN A 288 7.30 22.28 -5.66
C ASN A 288 7.90 22.63 -4.31
N LYS A 289 9.03 22.04 -4.01
CA LYS A 289 9.91 22.45 -2.91
C LYS A 289 11.36 22.35 -3.37
N PHE A 290 12.19 23.34 -3.10
CA PHE A 290 13.57 23.43 -3.60
C PHE A 290 13.70 23.30 -5.13
N GLY A 291 12.68 23.69 -5.89
CA GLY A 291 12.69 23.54 -7.35
C GLY A 291 12.44 22.10 -7.84
N THR A 292 12.08 21.17 -6.95
CA THR A 292 11.79 19.78 -7.29
C THR A 292 10.34 19.40 -6.96
N PRO A 293 9.70 18.49 -7.71
CA PRO A 293 8.37 18.00 -7.38
C PRO A 293 8.34 17.25 -6.04
N VAL A 294 7.32 17.53 -5.22
CA VAL A 294 7.08 16.82 -3.95
C VAL A 294 5.61 16.43 -3.79
N PRO A 295 5.29 15.31 -3.16
CA PRO A 295 3.90 14.95 -2.86
C PRO A 295 3.27 15.91 -1.84
N ILE A 296 1.97 16.17 -1.99
CA ILE A 296 1.15 16.89 -1.01
C ILE A 296 0.22 15.87 -0.36
N GLY A 297 0.29 15.76 0.96
CA GLY A 297 -0.65 14.94 1.73
C GLY A 297 -0.09 13.69 2.39
N PRO A 298 0.70 12.81 1.74
CA PRO A 298 1.17 11.57 2.38
C PRO A 298 2.32 11.83 3.37
N LYS A 299 2.04 12.66 4.37
CA LYS A 299 2.87 12.96 5.53
C LYS A 299 2.38 12.14 6.72
N PRO A 300 3.24 11.67 7.64
CA PRO A 300 2.81 10.93 8.81
C PRO A 300 1.69 11.64 9.60
N GLN A 301 1.78 12.96 9.80
CA GLN A 301 0.74 13.76 10.48
C GLN A 301 -0.66 13.64 9.86
N ASN A 302 -0.75 13.43 8.55
CA ASN A 302 -2.01 13.32 7.81
C ASN A 302 -2.49 11.87 7.65
N LEU A 303 -1.56 10.90 7.73
CA LEU A 303 -1.82 9.47 7.59
C LEU A 303 -2.10 8.78 8.91
N ASN A 304 -1.73 9.39 10.05
CA ASN A 304 -1.91 8.81 11.37
C ASN A 304 -3.38 8.86 11.79
N ARG A 305 -4.18 7.97 11.20
CA ARG A 305 -5.60 7.78 11.44
C ARG A 305 -6.02 6.36 11.08
N ASP A 306 -7.17 5.93 11.60
CA ASP A 306 -7.78 4.68 11.17
C ASP A 306 -8.43 4.83 9.80
N TYR A 307 -8.29 3.76 9.00
CA TYR A 307 -8.96 3.57 7.73
C TYR A 307 -9.68 2.22 7.72
N THR A 308 -10.85 2.15 7.10
CA THR A 308 -11.60 0.89 6.99
C THR A 308 -11.19 0.18 5.72
N TYR A 309 -10.36 -0.84 5.88
CA TYR A 309 -9.98 -1.79 4.84
C TYR A 309 -11.02 -2.91 4.73
N THR A 310 -10.89 -3.77 3.73
CA THR A 310 -11.79 -4.94 3.55
C THR A 310 -11.73 -5.91 4.74
N GLU A 311 -10.56 -6.05 5.34
CA GLU A 311 -10.31 -6.93 6.50
C GLU A 311 -10.60 -6.28 7.86
N GLY A 312 -10.98 -5.02 7.90
CA GLY A 312 -11.32 -4.29 9.12
C GLY A 312 -10.68 -2.91 9.23
N SER A 313 -10.93 -2.21 10.34
CA SER A 313 -10.36 -0.87 10.57
C SER A 313 -8.99 -0.98 11.23
N MET A 314 -8.01 -0.24 10.71
CA MET A 314 -6.64 -0.21 11.21
C MET A 314 -6.02 1.17 10.97
N ASN A 315 -5.10 1.59 11.85
CA ASN A 315 -4.28 2.79 11.60
C ASN A 315 -3.46 2.61 10.30
N GLN A 316 -3.51 3.62 9.43
CA GLN A 316 -2.91 3.53 8.10
C GLN A 316 -1.40 3.32 8.12
N LEU A 317 -0.67 3.99 9.02
CA LEU A 317 0.77 3.82 9.16
C LEU A 317 1.10 2.39 9.61
N GLN A 318 0.32 1.84 10.56
CA GLN A 318 0.46 0.46 10.99
C GLN A 318 0.15 -0.53 9.85
N LYS A 319 -0.92 -0.27 9.08
CA LYS A 319 -1.25 -1.07 7.89
C LYS A 319 -0.11 -1.10 6.88
N TRP A 320 0.53 0.04 6.64
CA TRP A 320 1.66 0.11 5.70
C TRP A 320 2.89 -0.65 6.21
N ILE A 321 3.14 -0.65 7.54
CA ILE A 321 4.20 -1.46 8.14
C ILE A 321 3.89 -2.96 7.97
N GLU A 322 2.68 -3.40 8.31
CA GLU A 322 2.27 -4.81 8.21
C GLU A 322 2.26 -5.31 6.77
N PHE A 323 1.87 -4.46 5.83
CA PHE A 323 1.91 -4.79 4.40
C PHE A 323 3.34 -4.80 3.82
N GLY A 324 4.31 -4.26 4.55
CA GLY A 324 5.71 -4.18 4.11
C GLY A 324 6.04 -2.96 3.27
N TYR A 325 5.20 -1.92 3.28
CA TYR A 325 5.40 -0.66 2.56
C TYR A 325 6.06 0.44 3.39
N LEU A 326 6.16 0.29 4.70
CA LEU A 326 6.79 1.27 5.58
C LEU A 326 7.75 0.57 6.53
N GLU A 327 8.94 1.15 6.73
CA GLU A 327 9.86 0.67 7.75
C GLU A 327 9.25 0.85 9.15
N ASN A 328 9.47 -0.15 10.02
CA ASN A 328 8.98 -0.13 11.40
C ASN A 328 9.92 0.69 12.30
N ASN A 329 10.07 1.98 11.97
CA ASN A 329 10.95 2.92 12.68
C ASN A 329 10.22 4.21 13.09
N LEU A 330 8.90 4.18 13.14
CA LEU A 330 8.08 5.33 13.54
C LEU A 330 8.30 5.70 15.01
N PRO A 331 8.28 7.00 15.36
CA PRO A 331 8.25 7.41 16.75
C PRO A 331 6.94 6.98 17.43
N THR A 332 6.97 6.83 18.74
CA THR A 332 5.78 6.43 19.52
C THR A 332 4.66 7.45 19.51
N ASN A 333 5.00 8.73 19.33
CA ASN A 333 4.05 9.84 19.32
C ASN A 333 4.23 10.64 18.04
N ILE A 334 3.39 10.37 17.04
CA ILE A 334 3.32 11.17 15.81
C ILE A 334 2.36 12.31 16.03
N VAL A 335 2.82 13.54 15.79
CA VAL A 335 1.95 14.73 15.76
C VAL A 335 0.96 14.56 14.61
N SER A 336 -0.33 14.68 14.89
CA SER A 336 -1.38 14.43 13.90
C SER A 336 -2.24 15.66 13.70
N THR A 337 -2.55 15.94 12.43
CA THR A 337 -3.61 16.87 12.09
C THR A 337 -4.97 16.31 12.49
N VAL A 338 -5.94 17.18 12.73
CA VAL A 338 -7.32 16.76 12.99
C VAL A 338 -8.18 16.90 11.73
N LYS A 339 -9.34 16.26 11.73
CA LYS A 339 -10.33 16.46 10.68
C LYS A 339 -10.93 17.86 10.83
N TRP A 340 -10.71 18.75 9.86
CA TRP A 340 -11.06 20.17 9.94
C TRP A 340 -12.59 20.43 10.11
N ASP A 341 -13.42 19.54 9.61
CA ASP A 341 -14.89 19.63 9.68
C ASP A 341 -15.50 18.82 10.85
N ASP A 342 -14.68 18.27 11.73
CA ASP A 342 -15.14 17.62 12.97
C ASP A 342 -15.26 18.67 14.10
N GLU A 343 -16.47 19.13 14.34
CA GLU A 343 -16.76 20.15 15.37
C GLU A 343 -16.50 19.70 16.81
N SER A 344 -16.24 18.42 17.04
CA SER A 344 -15.81 17.93 18.36
C SER A 344 -14.35 18.25 18.66
N GLN A 345 -13.56 18.59 17.63
CA GLN A 345 -12.17 18.98 17.75
C GLN A 345 -12.04 20.48 18.07
N ASP A 346 -10.94 20.84 18.71
CA ASP A 346 -10.61 22.22 19.01
C ASP A 346 -10.55 23.09 17.73
N LEU A 347 -11.14 24.29 17.79
CA LEU A 347 -11.24 25.20 16.65
C LEU A 347 -9.85 25.57 16.09
N GLU A 348 -8.88 25.84 16.96
CA GLU A 348 -7.52 26.17 16.56
C GLU A 348 -6.88 25.01 15.79
N LEU A 349 -6.98 23.78 16.30
CA LEU A 349 -6.45 22.60 15.62
C LEU A 349 -7.14 22.34 14.29
N ARG A 350 -8.44 22.59 14.17
CA ARG A 350 -9.21 22.48 12.93
C ARG A 350 -8.72 23.46 11.87
N VAL A 351 -8.54 24.72 12.24
CA VAL A 351 -8.05 25.78 11.34
C VAL A 351 -6.61 25.51 10.91
N ARG A 352 -5.73 25.15 11.85
CA ARG A 352 -4.35 24.78 11.57
C ARG A 352 -4.25 23.61 10.58
N SER A 353 -5.07 22.58 10.76
CA SER A 353 -5.13 21.43 9.87
C SER A 353 -5.67 21.79 8.49
N TYR A 354 -6.70 22.65 8.43
CA TYR A 354 -7.25 23.15 7.16
C TYR A 354 -6.24 23.99 6.38
N ILE A 355 -5.53 24.88 7.05
CA ILE A 355 -4.53 25.77 6.44
C ILE A 355 -3.29 24.98 6.01
N ASP A 356 -2.84 23.99 6.78
CA ASP A 356 -1.72 23.12 6.36
C ASP A 356 -2.01 22.48 5.01
N ILE A 357 -3.10 21.76 4.89
CA ILE A 357 -3.37 20.99 3.67
C ILE A 357 -3.72 21.85 2.45
N ASN A 358 -4.36 23.02 2.66
CA ASN A 358 -4.82 23.87 1.56
C ASN A 358 -3.83 24.97 1.16
N CYS A 359 -2.89 25.34 2.02
CA CYS A 359 -2.07 26.56 1.82
C CYS A 359 -0.56 26.31 2.01
N ALA A 360 -0.13 25.42 2.92
CA ALA A 360 1.28 25.25 3.28
C ALA A 360 2.17 24.83 2.13
N HIS A 361 1.65 24.07 1.16
CA HIS A 361 2.40 23.62 0.00
C HIS A 361 2.89 24.77 -0.90
N CYS A 362 2.28 25.96 -0.79
CA CYS A 362 2.74 27.19 -1.43
C CYS A 362 3.36 28.16 -0.43
N HIS A 363 2.88 28.21 0.83
CA HIS A 363 3.29 29.15 1.87
C HIS A 363 4.13 28.44 2.94
N SER A 364 5.28 27.97 2.56
CA SER A 364 6.35 27.43 3.42
C SER A 364 7.69 27.81 2.84
N ASP A 365 8.77 27.60 3.59
CA ASP A 365 10.11 27.84 3.09
C ASP A 365 10.37 27.01 1.83
N GLU A 366 11.07 27.63 0.86
CA GLU A 366 11.49 27.05 -0.42
C GLU A 366 10.35 26.53 -1.31
N SER A 367 9.13 27.03 -1.08
CA SER A 367 7.95 26.79 -1.91
C SER A 367 7.65 27.97 -2.82
N TYR A 368 6.61 27.85 -3.67
CA TYR A 368 6.25 28.85 -4.69
C TYR A 368 6.05 30.29 -4.14
N CYS A 369 5.51 30.41 -2.91
CA CYS A 369 5.22 31.69 -2.26
C CYS A 369 6.10 31.97 -1.03
N GLU A 370 7.33 31.42 -0.96
CA GLU A 370 8.25 31.61 0.18
C GLU A 370 8.55 33.08 0.50
N TYR A 371 8.48 33.96 -0.52
CA TYR A 371 8.68 35.40 -0.37
C TYR A 371 7.56 36.10 0.43
N ARG A 372 6.48 35.39 0.75
CA ARG A 372 5.40 35.91 1.60
C ARG A 372 5.71 35.61 3.07
N PRO A 373 5.24 36.47 4.02
CA PRO A 373 5.60 36.30 5.44
C PRO A 373 4.98 35.10 6.13
N MET A 374 3.88 34.50 5.59
CA MET A 374 3.18 33.40 6.23
C MET A 374 3.94 32.08 6.10
N ARG A 375 3.86 31.26 7.15
CA ARG A 375 4.35 29.89 7.21
C ARG A 375 3.23 28.97 7.71
N PHE A 376 2.52 28.36 6.79
CA PHE A 376 1.27 27.63 7.06
C PHE A 376 1.44 26.14 7.35
N GLY A 377 2.68 25.63 7.36
CA GLY A 377 2.96 24.25 7.77
C GLY A 377 2.49 23.98 9.20
N TYR A 378 1.95 22.79 9.46
CA TYR A 378 1.38 22.45 10.77
C TYR A 378 2.40 22.58 11.92
N GLN A 379 3.69 22.35 11.62
CA GLN A 379 4.79 22.54 12.56
C GLN A 379 5.08 24.01 12.88
N ASP A 380 4.62 24.96 12.05
CA ASP A 380 4.96 26.38 12.12
C ASP A 380 3.75 27.24 12.46
N ASN A 381 2.53 26.74 12.21
CA ASN A 381 1.30 27.54 12.26
C ASN A 381 0.64 27.55 13.64
N ASP A 382 1.34 27.15 14.70
CA ASP A 382 1.02 27.46 16.08
C ASP A 382 1.50 28.86 16.50
N ASP A 383 2.42 29.45 15.77
CA ASP A 383 2.76 30.87 15.89
C ASP A 383 1.77 31.73 15.09
N TYR A 384 1.07 32.61 15.76
CA TYR A 384 0.09 33.51 15.16
C TYR A 384 0.70 34.48 14.14
N VAL A 385 1.98 34.83 14.26
CA VAL A 385 2.69 35.62 13.22
C VAL A 385 2.79 34.82 11.95
N ASN A 386 3.13 33.55 12.03
CA ASN A 386 3.16 32.62 10.87
C ASN A 386 1.77 32.44 10.24
N MET A 387 0.70 32.53 11.05
CA MET A 387 -0.69 32.55 10.55
C MET A 387 -1.10 33.92 9.96
N GLY A 388 -0.27 34.92 10.06
CA GLY A 388 -0.51 36.27 9.53
C GLY A 388 -1.29 37.18 10.48
N VAL A 389 -1.44 36.83 11.75
CA VAL A 389 -2.13 37.66 12.75
C VAL A 389 -1.30 38.94 13.02
N CYS A 390 -1.90 40.10 12.82
CA CYS A 390 -1.27 41.41 12.91
C CYS A 390 -0.07 41.60 11.97
N VAL A 391 0.02 40.82 10.90
CA VAL A 391 1.06 40.95 9.87
C VAL A 391 0.52 41.79 8.70
N GLU A 392 1.24 42.84 8.32
CA GLU A 392 0.88 43.65 7.16
C GLU A 392 1.00 42.84 5.86
N PRO A 393 0.05 42.98 4.92
CA PRO A 393 0.14 42.29 3.64
C PRO A 393 1.06 43.04 2.68
N ASP A 394 1.92 42.37 1.95
CA ASP A 394 2.76 42.95 0.87
C ASP A 394 1.91 43.59 -0.26
N THR A 395 0.69 43.11 -0.44
CA THR A 395 -0.25 43.64 -1.43
C THR A 395 -1.48 44.15 -0.71
N GLN A 396 -1.63 45.46 -0.69
CA GLN A 396 -2.78 46.09 -0.08
C GLN A 396 -4.06 45.81 -0.89
N ILE A 397 -5.10 45.41 -0.19
CA ILE A 397 -6.44 45.26 -0.73
C ILE A 397 -7.33 46.28 -0.04
N ASN A 398 -8.08 47.06 -0.84
CA ASN A 398 -8.94 48.12 -0.29
C ASN A 398 -9.89 47.55 0.78
N GLY A 399 -9.90 48.18 1.96
CA GLY A 399 -10.74 47.77 3.10
C GLY A 399 -10.11 46.74 4.03
N THR A 400 -8.92 46.20 3.71
CA THR A 400 -8.20 45.29 4.59
C THR A 400 -7.06 46.01 5.33
N SER A 401 -6.66 45.49 6.50
CA SER A 401 -5.59 46.04 7.32
C SER A 401 -4.40 45.11 7.46
N PHE A 402 -4.65 43.88 7.88
CA PHE A 402 -3.64 42.86 8.13
C PHE A 402 -3.99 41.57 7.37
N ILE A 403 -3.04 40.63 7.30
CA ILE A 403 -3.31 39.32 6.75
C ILE A 403 -4.43 38.63 7.57
N VAL A 404 -4.35 38.73 8.87
CA VAL A 404 -5.42 38.38 9.80
C VAL A 404 -5.57 39.49 10.84
N THR A 405 -6.74 40.10 10.90
CA THR A 405 -7.09 41.11 11.91
C THR A 405 -7.91 40.43 13.00
N PRO A 406 -7.41 40.30 14.24
CA PRO A 406 -8.16 39.68 15.34
C PRO A 406 -9.56 40.29 15.50
N GLY A 407 -10.57 39.42 15.62
CA GLY A 407 -11.97 39.81 15.82
C GLY A 407 -12.63 40.51 14.62
N ASN A 408 -11.96 40.61 13.46
CA ASN A 408 -12.52 41.35 12.32
C ASN A 408 -12.24 40.64 10.97
N VAL A 409 -13.20 39.89 10.50
CA VAL A 409 -13.15 39.13 9.24
C VAL A 409 -13.08 40.08 8.01
N ASP A 410 -13.75 41.25 8.05
CA ASP A 410 -13.89 42.12 6.91
C ASP A 410 -12.60 42.88 6.57
N THR A 411 -11.73 43.08 7.55
CA THR A 411 -10.41 43.72 7.37
C THR A 411 -9.26 42.70 7.24
N SER A 412 -9.57 41.41 7.17
CA SER A 412 -8.60 40.30 7.08
C SER A 412 -8.38 39.90 5.62
N VAL A 413 -7.13 40.01 5.10
CA VAL A 413 -6.75 39.63 3.73
C VAL A 413 -6.95 38.12 3.52
N LEU A 414 -6.61 37.28 4.51
CA LEU A 414 -6.80 35.81 4.42
C LEU A 414 -8.24 35.47 4.09
N ARG A 415 -9.18 36.01 4.87
CA ARG A 415 -10.62 35.81 4.65
C ARG A 415 -11.07 36.33 3.28
N PHE A 416 -10.64 37.52 2.87
CA PHE A 416 -10.96 38.09 1.56
C PHE A 416 -10.54 37.11 0.43
N ARG A 417 -9.32 36.61 0.47
CA ARG A 417 -8.78 35.75 -0.58
C ARG A 417 -9.43 34.36 -0.63
N VAL A 418 -9.70 33.71 0.51
CA VAL A 418 -10.36 32.39 0.52
C VAL A 418 -11.83 32.48 0.12
N ASN A 419 -12.47 33.64 0.34
CA ASN A 419 -13.86 33.91 -0.03
C ASN A 419 -14.01 34.39 -1.49
N SER A 420 -12.93 34.81 -2.15
CA SER A 420 -12.97 35.26 -3.55
C SER A 420 -12.97 34.08 -4.52
N ILE A 421 -13.69 34.21 -5.64
CA ILE A 421 -13.64 33.33 -6.81
C ILE A 421 -12.92 33.99 -8.01
N GLU A 422 -12.60 35.28 -7.90
CA GLU A 422 -11.87 36.01 -8.93
C GLU A 422 -10.43 35.51 -9.04
N GLU A 423 -9.95 35.18 -10.22
CA GLU A 423 -8.60 34.63 -10.45
C GLU A 423 -7.47 35.51 -9.88
N ALA A 424 -7.59 36.84 -9.95
CA ALA A 424 -6.61 37.76 -9.43
C ALA A 424 -6.53 37.77 -7.89
N ASN A 425 -7.59 37.37 -7.22
CA ASN A 425 -7.76 37.54 -5.77
C ASN A 425 -7.83 36.23 -5.00
N ARG A 426 -8.37 35.17 -5.62
CA ARG A 426 -8.63 33.90 -4.92
C ARG A 426 -7.36 33.20 -4.45
N MET A 427 -7.45 32.53 -3.30
CA MET A 427 -6.47 31.58 -2.80
C MET A 427 -7.16 30.26 -2.39
N PRO A 428 -6.60 29.10 -2.72
CA PRO A 428 -5.51 28.86 -3.67
C PRO A 428 -5.78 29.39 -5.08
N ILE A 429 -4.72 29.78 -5.78
CA ILE A 429 -4.81 30.34 -7.16
C ILE A 429 -5.16 29.27 -8.20
N ILE A 430 -4.82 28.00 -7.93
CA ILE A 430 -5.06 26.83 -8.77
C ILE A 430 -5.77 25.77 -7.92
N GLY A 431 -6.51 24.88 -8.58
CA GLY A 431 -7.16 23.73 -7.93
C GLY A 431 -8.57 23.99 -7.42
N ARG A 432 -9.08 25.22 -7.57
CA ARG A 432 -10.49 25.56 -7.33
C ARG A 432 -11.01 26.65 -8.24
N THR A 433 -12.29 26.59 -8.55
CA THR A 433 -13.08 27.64 -9.21
C THR A 433 -14.24 28.10 -8.33
N LEU A 434 -14.69 27.23 -7.43
CA LEU A 434 -15.72 27.52 -6.44
C LEU A 434 -15.13 27.98 -5.12
N LYS A 435 -15.96 28.65 -4.33
CA LYS A 435 -15.68 28.96 -2.93
C LYS A 435 -15.93 27.72 -2.07
N HIS A 436 -15.06 27.45 -1.11
CA HIS A 436 -15.27 26.45 -0.07
C HIS A 436 -16.05 27.09 1.08
N GLU A 437 -17.37 27.01 1.05
CA GLU A 437 -18.23 27.71 1.99
C GLU A 437 -17.94 27.32 3.44
N GLU A 438 -17.73 26.04 3.69
CA GLU A 438 -17.42 25.45 5.00
C GLU A 438 -16.03 25.92 5.50
N GLY A 439 -15.04 25.93 4.62
CA GLY A 439 -13.69 26.42 4.95
C GLY A 439 -13.67 27.93 5.24
N VAL A 440 -14.47 28.72 4.53
CA VAL A 440 -14.61 30.17 4.81
C VAL A 440 -15.25 30.37 6.19
N ARG A 441 -16.33 29.62 6.53
CA ARG A 441 -16.94 29.68 7.85
C ARG A 441 -15.95 29.34 8.97
N LEU A 442 -15.17 28.26 8.78
CA LEU A 442 -14.16 27.86 9.75
C LEU A 442 -13.14 28.97 10.03
N ILE A 443 -12.67 29.65 8.96
CA ILE A 443 -11.75 30.78 9.08
C ILE A 443 -12.44 31.98 9.73
N ASP A 444 -13.70 32.29 9.39
CA ASP A 444 -14.48 33.38 9.98
C ASP A 444 -14.68 33.12 11.49
N GLU A 445 -15.04 31.92 11.90
CA GLU A 445 -15.17 31.52 13.31
C GLU A 445 -13.88 31.73 14.10
N TRP A 446 -12.76 31.29 13.52
CA TRP A 446 -11.44 31.42 14.15
C TRP A 446 -11.01 32.88 14.28
N ILE A 447 -11.11 33.69 13.20
CA ILE A 447 -10.75 35.12 13.24
C ILE A 447 -11.57 35.85 14.30
N ASN A 448 -12.88 35.58 14.39
CA ASN A 448 -13.77 36.20 15.38
C ASN A 448 -13.48 35.74 16.82
N ALA A 449 -12.90 34.56 17.02
CA ALA A 449 -12.48 34.05 18.32
C ALA A 449 -11.14 34.62 18.80
N LEU A 450 -10.33 35.18 17.89
CA LEU A 450 -9.05 35.79 18.23
C LEU A 450 -9.28 37.07 19.06
N ASN A 451 -8.55 37.16 20.16
CA ASN A 451 -8.53 38.35 21.01
C ASN A 451 -7.25 39.15 20.77
N GLY A 452 -7.36 40.45 20.86
CA GLY A 452 -6.21 41.35 20.72
C GLY A 452 -6.51 42.52 19.80
N VAL A 453 -5.60 43.46 19.80
CA VAL A 453 -5.60 44.64 18.92
C VAL A 453 -4.20 44.69 18.30
N CYS A 454 -4.13 44.77 16.98
CA CYS A 454 -2.86 45.01 16.31
C CYS A 454 -2.41 46.45 16.57
N GLU A 455 -1.15 46.64 16.96
CA GLU A 455 -0.51 47.95 17.18
C GLU A 455 -0.05 48.57 15.85
#